data_3aafa20e4433c31c2c73a8f1f74b4dc6
#
_entry.id   3aafa20e4433c31c2c73a8f1f74b4dc6
#
_cell.length_a   1.000
_cell.length_b   1.000
_cell.length_c   1.000
_cell.angle_alpha   90.00
_cell.angle_beta   90.00
_cell.angle_gamma   90.00
#
_symmetry.space_group_name_H-M   'P 1'
#
loop_
_entity.id
_entity.type
_entity.pdbx_description
1 polymer ?
#
loop_
_entity_poly.entity_id
_entity_poly.type
_entity_poly.pdbx_seq_one_letter_code
_entity_poly.pdbx_strand_id
1 'polypeptide(L)'
;MPRVSITGGPGSGKTALLQALASRGFATVAESARAVIAERQALGLSPRPEPAAFAREILRRDVQNFESTADGAAWVFFDRGVIEAVGMVHEVEPMPRAELGALLSAYAMHPLVFVLPPWPEIYTTDAQRDHDFAHAVAVHGSVSRWYRLCGYTLHEVPRGPVGERAQHVLQALRANVGRTAA
;
A
#
# COMPACT_ATOMS: atom_id res chain seq x y z
N MET A 1 -12.00 0.24 12.86
CA MET A 1 -10.54 0.28 13.06
C MET A 1 -9.89 1.15 12.03
N PRO A 2 -8.94 1.96 12.41
CA PRO A 2 -8.19 2.68 11.40
C PRO A 2 -7.25 1.72 10.65
N ARG A 3 -7.57 1.42 9.41
CA ARG A 3 -6.74 0.71 8.45
C ARG A 3 -5.78 1.72 7.82
N VAL A 4 -4.49 1.54 8.01
CA VAL A 4 -3.44 2.51 7.64
C VAL A 4 -2.66 2.00 6.44
N SER A 5 -2.61 2.78 5.36
CA SER A 5 -1.81 2.43 4.17
C SER A 5 -0.35 2.84 4.36
N ILE A 6 0.55 1.92 4.03
CA ILE A 6 1.98 2.16 3.81
C ILE A 6 2.26 1.93 2.34
N THR A 7 2.70 2.96 1.62
CA THR A 7 2.92 2.92 0.18
C THR A 7 4.30 3.44 -0.24
N GLY A 8 4.56 3.45 -1.52
CA GLY A 8 5.83 3.86 -2.13
C GLY A 8 6.25 2.93 -3.25
N GLY A 9 7.28 3.30 -3.98
CA GLY A 9 7.85 2.50 -5.06
C GLY A 9 8.34 1.12 -4.61
N PRO A 10 8.55 0.18 -5.55
CA PRO A 10 9.24 -1.06 -5.23
C PRO A 10 10.64 -0.77 -4.66
N GLY A 11 11.13 -1.61 -3.74
CA GLY A 11 12.45 -1.44 -3.14
C GLY A 11 12.59 -0.35 -2.08
N SER A 12 11.52 0.36 -1.70
CA SER A 12 11.57 1.44 -0.70
C SER A 12 11.64 0.96 0.77
N GLY A 13 11.66 -0.35 1.01
CA GLY A 13 11.74 -0.93 2.37
C GLY A 13 10.41 -1.03 3.11
N LYS A 14 9.27 -1.08 2.40
CA LYS A 14 7.93 -1.28 2.99
C LYS A 14 7.83 -2.56 3.81
N THR A 15 8.23 -3.68 3.22
CA THR A 15 8.16 -5.00 3.88
C THR A 15 8.91 -5.02 5.21
N ALA A 16 10.13 -4.46 5.25
CA ALA A 16 10.91 -4.36 6.49
C ALA A 16 10.20 -3.48 7.55
N LEU A 17 9.59 -2.38 7.12
CA LEU A 17 8.82 -1.51 8.01
C LEU A 17 7.58 -2.24 8.58
N LEU A 18 6.84 -2.96 7.75
CA LEU A 18 5.68 -3.74 8.19
C LEU A 18 6.08 -4.86 9.16
N GLN A 19 7.18 -5.56 8.91
CA GLN A 19 7.74 -6.54 9.85
C GLN A 19 8.10 -5.91 11.20
N ALA A 20 8.70 -4.71 11.19
CA ALA A 20 9.01 -3.98 12.41
C ALA A 20 7.78 -3.48 13.17
N LEU A 21 6.67 -3.21 12.49
CA LEU A 21 5.38 -2.90 13.11
C LEU A 21 4.72 -4.18 13.67
N ALA A 22 4.77 -5.29 12.92
CA ALA A 22 4.27 -6.59 13.38
C ALA A 22 4.99 -7.07 14.64
N SER A 23 6.32 -6.92 14.73
CA SER A 23 7.09 -7.28 15.93
C SER A 23 6.77 -6.39 17.15
N ARG A 24 6.08 -5.27 16.96
CA ARG A 24 5.54 -4.41 18.02
C ARG A 24 4.07 -4.72 18.37
N GLY A 25 3.52 -5.81 17.84
CA GLY A 25 2.17 -6.29 18.13
C GLY A 25 1.06 -5.70 17.25
N PHE A 26 1.39 -5.00 16.16
CA PHE A 26 0.37 -4.51 15.23
C PHE A 26 0.07 -5.53 14.14
N ALA A 27 -1.20 -5.64 13.77
CA ALA A 27 -1.61 -6.43 12.62
C ALA A 27 -1.12 -5.79 11.31
N THR A 28 -0.64 -6.62 10.39
CA THR A 28 -0.16 -6.18 9.08
C THR A 28 -0.77 -7.04 7.96
N VAL A 29 -1.01 -6.42 6.83
CA VAL A 29 -1.52 -7.07 5.60
C VAL A 29 -0.47 -6.90 4.50
N ALA A 30 -0.03 -8.02 3.95
CA ALA A 30 1.01 -8.04 2.92
C ALA A 30 0.49 -7.60 1.54
N GLU A 31 1.39 -7.21 0.65
CA GLU A 31 1.11 -6.78 -0.73
C GLU A 31 0.47 -7.89 -1.56
N SER A 32 -0.76 -7.68 -2.03
CA SER A 32 -1.52 -8.66 -2.83
C SER A 32 -0.88 -8.96 -4.18
N ALA A 33 -0.23 -7.98 -4.82
CA ALA A 33 0.42 -8.18 -6.11
C ALA A 33 1.52 -9.25 -6.05
N ARG A 34 2.34 -9.26 -4.99
CA ARG A 34 3.38 -10.28 -4.79
C ARG A 34 2.79 -11.67 -4.58
N ALA A 35 1.71 -11.78 -3.84
CA ALA A 35 1.02 -13.06 -3.64
C ALA A 35 0.48 -13.61 -4.97
N VAL A 36 -0.15 -12.77 -5.79
CA VAL A 36 -0.61 -13.16 -7.14
C VAL A 36 0.55 -13.65 -8.00
N ILE A 37 1.66 -12.91 -8.05
CA ILE A 37 2.83 -13.28 -8.85
C ILE A 37 3.39 -14.63 -8.38
N ALA A 38 3.60 -14.81 -7.08
CA ALA A 38 4.16 -16.03 -6.52
C ALA A 38 3.30 -17.27 -6.79
N GLU A 39 1.98 -17.17 -6.61
CA GLU A 39 1.05 -18.27 -6.89
C GLU A 39 1.01 -18.64 -8.36
N ARG A 40 1.02 -17.65 -9.26
CA ARG A 40 1.05 -17.91 -10.70
C ARG A 40 2.36 -18.58 -11.12
N GLN A 41 3.49 -18.14 -10.57
CA GLN A 41 4.79 -18.78 -10.81
C GLN A 41 4.80 -20.24 -10.30
N ALA A 42 4.24 -20.51 -9.13
CA ALA A 42 4.13 -21.87 -8.59
C ALA A 42 3.27 -22.81 -9.47
N LEU A 43 2.33 -22.24 -10.21
CA LEU A 43 1.49 -22.98 -11.17
C LEU A 43 2.10 -23.04 -12.60
N GLY A 44 3.31 -22.53 -12.79
CA GLY A 44 3.97 -22.48 -14.10
C GLY A 44 3.32 -21.51 -15.09
N LEU A 45 2.51 -20.56 -14.60
CA LEU A 45 1.84 -19.54 -15.40
C LEU A 45 2.70 -18.28 -15.52
N SER A 46 2.39 -17.43 -16.52
CA SER A 46 2.97 -16.10 -16.59
C SER A 46 2.77 -15.36 -15.27
N PRO A 47 3.82 -14.80 -14.65
CA PRO A 47 3.73 -14.14 -13.33
C PRO A 47 2.76 -12.95 -13.34
N ARG A 48 2.69 -12.24 -14.47
CA ARG A 48 1.73 -11.15 -14.69
C ARG A 48 0.82 -11.53 -15.85
N PRO A 49 -0.50 -11.70 -15.61
CA PRO A 49 -1.47 -11.87 -16.70
C PRO A 49 -1.63 -10.55 -17.47
N GLU A 50 -2.65 -10.49 -18.31
CA GLU A 50 -3.05 -9.25 -18.98
C GLU A 50 -3.33 -8.15 -17.93
N PRO A 51 -2.94 -6.87 -18.18
CA PRO A 51 -2.95 -5.80 -17.17
C PRO A 51 -4.28 -5.61 -16.43
N ALA A 52 -5.41 -5.64 -17.12
CA ALA A 52 -6.71 -5.47 -16.49
C ALA A 52 -7.08 -6.67 -15.60
N ALA A 53 -6.78 -7.90 -16.03
CA ALA A 53 -7.00 -9.10 -15.24
C ALA A 53 -6.10 -9.09 -13.97
N PHE A 54 -4.86 -8.63 -14.10
CA PHE A 54 -3.95 -8.50 -12.96
C PHE A 54 -4.44 -7.46 -11.95
N ALA A 55 -4.83 -6.27 -12.42
CA ALA A 55 -5.35 -5.21 -11.56
C ALA A 55 -6.64 -5.63 -10.83
N ARG A 56 -7.58 -6.28 -11.53
CA ARG A 56 -8.82 -6.79 -10.93
C ARG A 56 -8.56 -7.86 -9.87
N GLU A 57 -7.60 -8.77 -10.10
CA GLU A 57 -7.27 -9.81 -9.12
C GLU A 57 -6.64 -9.20 -7.86
N ILE A 58 -5.77 -8.18 -8.01
CA ILE A 58 -5.22 -7.44 -6.87
C ILE A 58 -6.34 -6.74 -6.10
N LEU A 59 -7.25 -6.05 -6.78
CA LEU A 59 -8.39 -5.37 -6.15
C LEU A 59 -9.27 -6.35 -5.37
N ARG A 60 -9.62 -7.49 -5.98
CA ARG A 60 -10.42 -8.53 -5.32
C ARG A 60 -9.77 -9.00 -4.02
N ARG A 61 -8.45 -9.22 -4.01
CA ARG A 61 -7.70 -9.66 -2.81
C ARG A 61 -7.60 -8.56 -1.76
N ASP A 62 -7.33 -7.34 -2.18
CA ASP A 62 -7.24 -6.21 -1.26
C ASP A 62 -8.60 -5.94 -0.59
N VAL A 63 -9.70 -6.08 -1.31
CA VAL A 63 -11.06 -6.04 -0.75
C VAL A 63 -11.25 -7.15 0.29
N GLN A 64 -10.93 -8.40 -0.04
CA GLN A 64 -11.02 -9.52 0.89
C GLN A 64 -10.16 -9.29 2.15
N ASN A 65 -8.93 -8.81 1.96
CA ASN A 65 -8.03 -8.47 3.06
C ASN A 65 -8.60 -7.35 3.94
N PHE A 66 -9.19 -6.32 3.33
CA PHE A 66 -9.83 -5.23 4.05
C PHE A 66 -11.03 -5.73 4.88
N GLU A 67 -11.89 -6.56 4.30
CA GLU A 67 -13.10 -7.10 4.95
C GLU A 67 -12.75 -8.13 6.04
N SER A 68 -11.67 -8.89 5.87
CA SER A 68 -11.21 -9.88 6.86
C SER A 68 -10.56 -9.27 8.10
N THR A 69 -10.19 -7.99 8.06
CA THR A 69 -9.63 -7.31 9.23
C THR A 69 -10.73 -6.98 10.23
N ALA A 70 -10.67 -7.60 11.41
CA ALA A 70 -11.66 -7.41 12.47
C ALA A 70 -11.71 -5.95 12.94
N ASP A 71 -12.88 -5.45 13.29
CA ASP A 71 -13.04 -4.15 13.92
C ASP A 71 -12.54 -4.18 15.38
N GLY A 72 -11.63 -3.31 15.73
CA GLY A 72 -11.03 -3.22 17.07
C GLY A 72 -10.29 -1.88 17.25
N ALA A 73 -9.66 -1.69 18.41
CA ALA A 73 -9.06 -0.41 18.80
C ALA A 73 -7.64 -0.17 18.23
N ALA A 74 -6.94 -1.22 17.79
CA ALA A 74 -5.56 -1.10 17.31
C ALA A 74 -5.48 -0.84 15.80
N TRP A 75 -4.45 -0.13 15.34
CA TRP A 75 -4.19 0.07 13.93
C TRP A 75 -3.84 -1.25 13.20
N VAL A 76 -4.31 -1.39 11.96
CA VAL A 76 -3.88 -2.43 11.02
C VAL A 76 -3.14 -1.76 9.87
N PHE A 77 -1.93 -2.20 9.59
CA PHE A 77 -1.07 -1.63 8.54
C PHE A 77 -1.11 -2.48 7.27
N PHE A 78 -1.42 -1.85 6.16
CA PHE A 78 -1.52 -2.48 4.84
C PHE A 78 -0.30 -2.12 3.99
N ASP A 79 0.33 -3.12 3.37
CA ASP A 79 1.25 -2.86 2.24
C ASP A 79 0.40 -2.50 1.03
N ARG A 80 0.22 -1.22 0.75
CA ARG A 80 -0.70 -0.61 -0.23
C ARG A 80 -2.16 -0.67 0.22
N GLY A 81 -2.99 -1.51 -0.41
CA GLY A 81 -4.39 -1.73 -0.07
C GLY A 81 -5.37 -1.25 -1.13
N VAL A 82 -6.67 -1.35 -0.82
CA VAL A 82 -7.78 -1.18 -1.77
C VAL A 82 -7.72 0.11 -2.57
N ILE A 83 -7.37 1.25 -1.94
CA ILE A 83 -7.34 2.55 -2.63
C ILE A 83 -6.36 2.54 -3.80
N GLU A 84 -5.17 1.93 -3.62
CA GLU A 84 -4.16 1.82 -4.68
C GLU A 84 -4.57 0.81 -5.74
N ALA A 85 -5.18 -0.32 -5.35
CA ALA A 85 -5.72 -1.30 -6.28
C ALA A 85 -6.85 -0.75 -7.15
N VAL A 86 -7.74 0.06 -6.59
CA VAL A 86 -8.76 0.82 -7.35
C VAL A 86 -8.11 1.73 -8.38
N GLY A 87 -7.01 2.41 -8.02
CA GLY A 87 -6.23 3.22 -8.95
C GLY A 87 -5.66 2.42 -10.11
N MET A 88 -5.10 1.24 -9.83
CA MET A 88 -4.58 0.33 -10.86
C MET A 88 -5.67 -0.12 -11.84
N VAL A 89 -6.86 -0.48 -11.34
CA VAL A 89 -7.98 -0.84 -12.23
C VAL A 89 -8.42 0.36 -13.05
N HIS A 90 -8.59 1.54 -12.41
CA HIS A 90 -9.02 2.76 -13.10
C HIS A 90 -8.05 3.22 -14.20
N GLU A 91 -6.74 2.96 -14.05
CA GLU A 91 -5.72 3.28 -15.05
C GLU A 91 -5.87 2.44 -16.31
N VAL A 92 -6.18 1.15 -16.20
CA VAL A 92 -6.32 0.22 -17.34
C VAL A 92 -7.75 0.11 -17.85
N GLU A 93 -8.73 0.31 -16.99
CA GLU A 93 -10.16 0.30 -17.28
C GLU A 93 -10.82 1.49 -16.57
N PRO A 94 -10.91 2.66 -17.22
CA PRO A 94 -11.47 3.84 -16.60
C PRO A 94 -12.91 3.62 -16.11
N MET A 95 -13.10 3.78 -14.79
CA MET A 95 -14.40 3.61 -14.14
C MET A 95 -15.24 4.88 -14.25
N PRO A 96 -16.59 4.78 -14.37
CA PRO A 96 -17.48 5.91 -14.18
C PRO A 96 -17.26 6.58 -12.81
N ARG A 97 -17.37 7.91 -12.77
CA ARG A 97 -17.10 8.69 -11.55
C ARG A 97 -17.92 8.22 -10.33
N ALA A 98 -19.17 7.83 -10.54
CA ALA A 98 -20.04 7.36 -9.48
C ALA A 98 -19.56 6.01 -8.89
N GLU A 99 -19.15 5.07 -9.75
CA GLU A 99 -18.60 3.77 -9.35
C GLU A 99 -17.28 3.94 -8.59
N LEU A 100 -16.36 4.74 -9.14
CA LEU A 100 -15.10 5.06 -8.50
C LEU A 100 -15.32 5.67 -7.10
N GLY A 101 -16.22 6.66 -7.00
CA GLY A 101 -16.57 7.29 -5.72
C GLY A 101 -17.18 6.31 -4.71
N ALA A 102 -18.01 5.38 -5.16
CA ALA A 102 -18.60 4.34 -4.32
C ALA A 102 -17.54 3.39 -3.74
N LEU A 103 -16.59 2.91 -4.57
CA LEU A 103 -15.49 2.05 -4.13
C LEU A 103 -14.58 2.76 -3.14
N LEU A 104 -14.15 3.99 -3.44
CA LEU A 104 -13.28 4.77 -2.56
C LEU A 104 -13.94 5.06 -1.20
N SER A 105 -15.25 5.24 -1.17
CA SER A 105 -16.01 5.47 0.07
C SER A 105 -16.23 4.18 0.85
N ALA A 106 -16.54 3.08 0.19
CA ALA A 106 -16.79 1.79 0.84
C ALA A 106 -15.55 1.22 1.52
N TYR A 107 -14.36 1.45 0.94
CA TYR A 107 -13.09 0.92 1.42
C TYR A 107 -12.14 2.03 1.92
N ALA A 108 -12.72 3.07 2.54
CA ALA A 108 -11.93 4.18 3.05
C ALA A 108 -10.90 3.74 4.10
N MET A 109 -9.66 4.19 3.91
CA MET A 109 -8.54 3.97 4.81
C MET A 109 -8.37 5.16 5.76
N HIS A 110 -7.45 5.05 6.72
CA HIS A 110 -7.07 6.21 7.54
C HIS A 110 -6.62 7.38 6.65
N PRO A 111 -7.07 8.62 6.91
CA PRO A 111 -6.78 9.75 6.02
C PRO A 111 -5.29 10.09 5.89
N LEU A 112 -4.48 9.68 6.85
CA LEU A 112 -3.01 9.79 6.77
C LEU A 112 -2.43 8.51 6.17
N VAL A 113 -1.75 8.64 5.03
CA VAL A 113 -1.06 7.56 4.30
C VAL A 113 0.45 7.76 4.42
N PHE A 114 1.16 6.72 4.82
CA PHE A 114 2.61 6.75 4.94
C PHE A 114 3.27 6.36 3.63
N VAL A 115 4.03 7.29 3.05
CA VAL A 115 4.72 7.09 1.79
C VAL A 115 6.23 6.98 2.02
N LEU A 116 6.83 5.91 1.51
CA LEU A 116 8.27 5.69 1.59
C LEU A 116 8.92 6.24 0.32
N PRO A 117 9.88 7.17 0.45
CA PRO A 117 10.58 7.74 -0.71
C PRO A 117 11.41 6.67 -1.41
N PRO A 118 11.69 6.84 -2.72
CA PRO A 118 12.67 6.02 -3.43
C PRO A 118 14.02 6.07 -2.72
N TRP A 119 14.64 4.90 -2.52
CA TRP A 119 15.88 4.79 -1.73
C TRP A 119 16.93 3.97 -2.49
N PRO A 120 17.83 4.64 -3.25
CA PRO A 120 18.78 3.95 -4.12
C PRO A 120 19.69 2.98 -3.36
N GLU A 121 20.12 3.36 -2.15
CA GLU A 121 21.11 2.62 -1.36
C GLU A 121 20.62 1.24 -0.89
N ILE A 122 19.31 1.04 -0.80
CA ILE A 122 18.72 -0.26 -0.42
C ILE A 122 17.96 -0.92 -1.59
N TYR A 123 17.93 -0.27 -2.76
CA TYR A 123 17.22 -0.81 -3.91
C TYR A 123 17.93 -2.05 -4.44
N THR A 124 17.22 -3.17 -4.50
CA THR A 124 17.68 -4.42 -5.09
C THR A 124 16.61 -4.99 -6.00
N THR A 125 17.03 -5.67 -7.06
CA THR A 125 16.16 -6.48 -7.91
C THR A 125 16.06 -7.89 -7.36
N ASP A 126 14.91 -8.54 -7.57
CA ASP A 126 14.69 -9.96 -7.24
C ASP A 126 13.79 -10.60 -8.31
N ALA A 127 13.53 -11.90 -8.21
CA ALA A 127 12.73 -12.65 -9.19
C ALA A 127 11.30 -12.10 -9.41
N GLN A 128 10.80 -11.28 -8.50
CA GLN A 128 9.49 -10.62 -8.60
C GLN A 128 9.61 -9.12 -8.90
N ARG A 129 10.85 -8.59 -8.92
CA ARG A 129 11.20 -7.20 -9.14
C ARG A 129 12.32 -7.10 -10.18
N ASP A 130 11.91 -7.09 -11.43
CA ASP A 130 12.73 -7.06 -12.63
C ASP A 130 12.91 -5.64 -13.22
N HIS A 131 12.28 -4.63 -12.63
CA HIS A 131 12.35 -3.25 -13.08
C HIS A 131 13.55 -2.51 -12.46
N ASP A 132 14.00 -1.45 -13.11
CA ASP A 132 15.08 -0.59 -12.66
C ASP A 132 14.62 0.42 -11.57
N PHE A 133 15.58 1.17 -11.03
CA PHE A 133 15.30 2.20 -10.02
C PHE A 133 14.44 3.36 -10.57
N ALA A 134 14.58 3.69 -11.86
CA ALA A 134 13.76 4.73 -12.48
C ALA A 134 12.28 4.37 -12.47
N HIS A 135 11.95 3.09 -12.68
CA HIS A 135 10.59 2.60 -12.52
C HIS A 135 10.09 2.76 -11.07
N ALA A 136 10.93 2.48 -10.07
CA ALA A 136 10.55 2.69 -8.67
C ALA A 136 10.21 4.16 -8.35
N VAL A 137 10.95 5.10 -8.93
CA VAL A 137 10.67 6.55 -8.83
C VAL A 137 9.35 6.89 -9.51
N ALA A 138 9.11 6.37 -10.72
CA ALA A 138 7.87 6.60 -11.47
C ALA A 138 6.63 6.09 -10.71
N VAL A 139 6.70 4.86 -10.19
CA VAL A 139 5.63 4.26 -9.37
C VAL A 139 5.38 5.10 -8.11
N HIS A 140 6.42 5.53 -7.40
CA HIS A 140 6.28 6.42 -6.23
C HIS A 140 5.53 7.71 -6.58
N GLY A 141 5.87 8.33 -7.70
CA GLY A 141 5.19 9.55 -8.18
C GLY A 141 3.72 9.31 -8.53
N SER A 142 3.43 8.20 -9.22
CA SER A 142 2.08 7.83 -9.64
C SER A 142 1.18 7.55 -8.42
N VAL A 143 1.59 6.68 -7.50
CA VAL A 143 0.81 6.35 -6.30
C VAL A 143 0.63 7.57 -5.39
N SER A 144 1.64 8.41 -5.25
CA SER A 144 1.54 9.64 -4.46
C SER A 144 0.52 10.62 -5.04
N ARG A 145 0.47 10.76 -6.36
CA ARG A 145 -0.53 11.57 -7.05
C ARG A 145 -1.92 10.99 -6.85
N TRP A 146 -2.07 9.68 -7.00
CA TRP A 146 -3.35 9.01 -6.85
C TRP A 146 -3.96 9.21 -5.45
N TYR A 147 -3.20 8.97 -4.39
CA TYR A 147 -3.69 9.19 -3.03
C TYR A 147 -4.11 10.64 -2.79
N ARG A 148 -3.36 11.63 -3.30
CA ARG A 148 -3.75 13.06 -3.19
C ARG A 148 -5.05 13.35 -3.95
N LEU A 149 -5.24 12.80 -5.14
CA LEU A 149 -6.48 12.92 -5.91
C LEU A 149 -7.68 12.30 -5.18
N CYS A 150 -7.46 11.23 -4.42
CA CYS A 150 -8.46 10.60 -3.57
C CYS A 150 -8.68 11.34 -2.22
N GLY A 151 -8.01 12.46 -1.96
CA GLY A 151 -8.21 13.27 -0.76
C GLY A 151 -7.38 12.84 0.46
N TYR A 152 -6.43 11.94 0.30
CA TYR A 152 -5.56 11.49 1.40
C TYR A 152 -4.39 12.44 1.64
N THR A 153 -3.99 12.56 2.91
CA THR A 153 -2.79 13.29 3.32
C THR A 153 -1.58 12.33 3.31
N LEU A 154 -0.56 12.66 2.53
CA LEU A 154 0.67 11.89 2.50
C LEU A 154 1.64 12.35 3.60
N HIS A 155 2.16 11.40 4.35
CA HIS A 155 3.20 11.60 5.34
C HIS A 155 4.45 10.79 4.93
N GLU A 156 5.51 11.50 4.54
CA GLU A 156 6.73 10.85 4.12
C GLU A 156 7.45 10.22 5.31
N VAL A 157 7.81 8.94 5.18
CA VAL A 157 8.61 8.23 6.17
C VAL A 157 10.10 8.47 5.85
N PRO A 158 10.89 9.06 6.77
CA PRO A 158 12.29 9.35 6.49
C PRO A 158 13.10 8.08 6.24
N ARG A 159 14.17 8.20 5.46
CA ARG A 159 15.18 7.14 5.33
C ARG A 159 15.90 6.96 6.65
N GLY A 160 16.34 5.74 6.96
CA GLY A 160 17.06 5.44 8.19
C GLY A 160 16.77 4.04 8.74
N PRO A 161 17.26 3.73 9.94
CA PRO A 161 17.05 2.44 10.60
C PRO A 161 15.56 2.08 10.71
N VAL A 162 15.21 0.83 10.44
CA VAL A 162 13.81 0.39 10.38
C VAL A 162 13.06 0.61 11.69
N GLY A 163 13.75 0.49 12.83
CA GLY A 163 13.19 0.74 14.15
C GLY A 163 12.73 2.19 14.35
N GLU A 164 13.53 3.15 13.87
CA GLU A 164 13.22 4.59 13.92
C GLU A 164 12.07 4.94 12.98
N ARG A 165 12.05 4.35 11.78
CA ARG A 165 10.96 4.51 10.80
C ARG A 165 9.62 4.03 11.37
N ALA A 166 9.61 2.86 12.03
CA ALA A 166 8.40 2.35 12.67
C ALA A 166 7.96 3.25 13.85
N GLN A 167 8.89 3.78 14.63
CA GLN A 167 8.58 4.73 15.69
C GLN A 167 8.01 6.04 15.13
N HIS A 168 8.56 6.56 14.03
CA HIS A 168 8.08 7.75 13.34
C HIS A 168 6.63 7.59 12.88
N VAL A 169 6.28 6.45 12.25
CA VAL A 169 4.90 6.13 11.85
C VAL A 169 3.94 6.17 13.04
N LEU A 170 4.30 5.50 14.13
CA LEU A 170 3.46 5.43 15.33
C LEU A 170 3.28 6.79 16.02
N GLN A 171 4.33 7.63 16.07
CA GLN A 171 4.26 8.99 16.61
C GLN A 171 3.34 9.88 15.78
N ALA A 172 3.46 9.83 14.44
CA ALA A 172 2.62 10.60 13.53
C ALA A 172 1.12 10.23 13.67
N LEU A 173 0.81 8.94 13.80
CA LEU A 173 -0.58 8.48 14.02
C LEU A 173 -1.14 8.98 15.36
N ARG A 174 -0.37 8.87 16.44
CA ARG A 174 -0.78 9.37 17.78
C ARG A 174 -1.04 10.88 17.76
N ALA A 175 -0.18 11.64 17.12
CA ALA A 175 -0.33 13.09 16.99
C ALA A 175 -1.58 13.48 16.15
N ASN A 176 -1.99 12.63 15.21
CA ASN A 176 -3.17 12.88 14.37
C ASN A 176 -4.48 12.57 15.13
N VAL A 177 -4.53 11.52 15.93
CA VAL A 177 -5.70 11.18 16.76
C VAL A 177 -6.07 12.35 17.69
N GLY A 178 -5.08 13.04 18.27
CA GLY A 178 -5.30 14.20 19.14
C GLY A 178 -5.88 15.42 18.43
N ARG A 179 -5.73 15.55 17.10
CA ARG A 179 -6.28 16.67 16.30
C ARG A 179 -7.69 16.44 15.77
N THR A 180 -8.14 15.22 15.68
CA THR A 180 -9.50 14.88 15.21
C THR A 180 -10.52 14.91 16.35
N ALA A 181 -10.06 14.98 17.61
CA ALA A 181 -10.89 15.00 18.82
C ALA A 181 -11.05 16.42 19.42
N ALA A 182 -10.49 17.45 18.81
CA ALA A 182 -10.61 18.86 19.20
C ALA A 182 -11.41 19.63 18.14
#